data_eabd12b4996d3656145ef71fbae5000e
#
_entry.id   eabd12b4996d3656145ef71fbae5000e
#
_cell.length_a   1.000
_cell.length_b   1.000
_cell.length_c   1.000
_cell.angle_alpha   90.00
_cell.angle_beta   90.00
_cell.angle_gamma   90.00
#
_symmetry.space_group_name_H-M   'P 1'
#
loop_
_entity.id
_entity.type
_entity.pdbx_description
1 polymer ?
#
loop_
_entity_poly.entity_id
_entity_poly.type
_entity_poly.pdbx_seq_one_letter_code
_entity_poly.pdbx_strand_id
1 'polypeptide(L)'
;NDTAFTVKILNPIDTNKLNLSTFEFVNASHPVNLNWINYQRNMEFKFENILLPDSNTNEPLSHGFVRYRIQPKTNLSAGDSITNFAAIYFDFNEPVITNTAKTIIILPTGIPSASAKQGKLFVYPNPAENSINISGFQLENGKAQLRLTDIYGKLIFEKILVN
;
A
#
# COMPACT_ATOMS: atom_id res chain seq x y z
N ASN A 1 -39.71 -3.52 -8.32
CA ASN A 1 -38.96 -3.52 -7.04
C ASN A 1 -37.97 -4.67 -7.10
N ASP A 2 -36.78 -4.39 -7.62
CA ASP A 2 -35.74 -5.39 -7.68
C ASP A 2 -34.83 -5.26 -6.45
N THR A 3 -35.24 -5.94 -5.37
CA THR A 3 -34.43 -6.12 -4.18
C THR A 3 -33.59 -7.38 -4.35
N ALA A 4 -32.29 -7.30 -4.27
CA ALA A 4 -31.43 -8.49 -4.28
C ALA A 4 -31.46 -9.19 -2.90
N PHE A 5 -31.77 -10.47 -2.90
CA PHE A 5 -31.81 -11.30 -1.70
C PHE A 5 -30.43 -11.87 -1.35
N THR A 6 -29.67 -12.21 -2.39
CA THR A 6 -28.32 -12.75 -2.23
C THR A 6 -27.36 -12.00 -3.12
N VAL A 7 -26.26 -11.52 -2.55
CA VAL A 7 -25.14 -10.99 -3.33
C VAL A 7 -23.94 -11.88 -3.12
N LYS A 8 -23.33 -12.30 -4.22
CA LYS A 8 -22.12 -13.12 -4.21
C LYS A 8 -21.00 -12.40 -4.97
N ILE A 9 -19.87 -12.19 -4.33
CA ILE A 9 -18.68 -11.59 -4.92
C ILE A 9 -17.63 -12.69 -5.09
N LEU A 10 -17.20 -12.92 -6.32
CA LEU A 10 -16.05 -13.77 -6.63
C LEU A 10 -14.86 -12.88 -6.96
N ASN A 11 -13.81 -12.99 -6.15
CA ASN A 11 -12.58 -12.25 -6.35
C ASN A 11 -11.42 -13.22 -6.65
N PRO A 12 -10.92 -13.27 -7.90
CA PRO A 12 -9.74 -14.05 -8.25
C PRO A 12 -8.50 -13.51 -7.54
N ILE A 13 -7.74 -14.39 -6.92
CA ILE A 13 -6.50 -14.06 -6.22
C ILE A 13 -5.31 -14.56 -7.03
N ASP A 14 -4.41 -13.67 -7.41
CA ASP A 14 -3.16 -14.06 -8.07
C ASP A 14 -2.20 -14.70 -7.05
N THR A 15 -2.32 -16.02 -6.91
CA THR A 15 -1.52 -16.80 -5.96
C THR A 15 -0.03 -16.88 -6.33
N ASN A 16 0.37 -16.44 -7.52
CA ASN A 16 1.77 -16.31 -7.88
C ASN A 16 2.41 -15.07 -7.24
N LYS A 17 1.61 -14.04 -7.00
CA LYS A 17 2.07 -12.74 -6.51
C LYS A 17 1.64 -12.43 -5.09
N LEU A 18 0.55 -13.02 -4.61
CA LEU A 18 -0.01 -12.79 -3.28
C LEU A 18 0.22 -13.98 -2.36
N ASN A 19 0.50 -13.69 -1.09
CA ASN A 19 0.72 -14.70 -0.06
C ASN A 19 -0.60 -15.00 0.66
N LEU A 20 -1.25 -16.11 0.31
CA LEU A 20 -2.55 -16.51 0.88
C LEU A 20 -2.52 -16.69 2.40
N SER A 21 -1.39 -17.07 2.98
CA SER A 21 -1.30 -17.26 4.44
C SER A 21 -1.44 -15.96 5.23
N THR A 22 -1.33 -14.82 4.54
CA THR A 22 -1.47 -13.48 5.14
C THR A 22 -2.85 -12.87 4.91
N PHE A 23 -3.78 -13.65 4.37
CA PHE A 23 -5.14 -13.17 4.17
C PHE A 23 -5.80 -12.84 5.52
N GLU A 24 -6.32 -11.65 5.62
CA GLU A 24 -7.04 -11.14 6.79
C GLU A 24 -8.34 -10.48 6.34
N PHE A 25 -9.46 -11.04 6.75
CA PHE A 25 -10.75 -10.36 6.60
C PHE A 25 -10.83 -9.20 7.61
N VAL A 26 -11.15 -8.00 7.13
CA VAL A 26 -11.23 -6.81 7.99
C VAL A 26 -12.69 -6.53 8.39
N ASN A 27 -13.55 -6.26 7.43
CA ASN A 27 -14.99 -6.05 7.66
C ASN A 27 -15.79 -6.03 6.35
N ALA A 28 -17.09 -6.04 6.50
CA ALA A 28 -18.04 -5.85 5.41
C ALA A 28 -19.21 -4.98 5.88
N SER A 29 -19.98 -4.43 4.93
CA SER A 29 -21.18 -3.62 5.21
C SER A 29 -22.33 -4.42 5.81
N HIS A 30 -22.41 -5.71 5.50
CA HIS A 30 -23.45 -6.62 5.93
C HIS A 30 -22.85 -7.95 6.39
N PRO A 31 -23.58 -8.80 7.12
CA PRO A 31 -23.14 -10.15 7.46
C PRO A 31 -22.74 -10.93 6.21
N VAL A 32 -21.55 -11.52 6.22
CA VAL A 32 -20.97 -12.18 5.06
C VAL A 32 -20.36 -13.53 5.42
N ASN A 33 -20.59 -14.52 4.57
CA ASN A 33 -19.92 -15.81 4.60
C ASN A 33 -18.72 -15.81 3.63
N LEU A 34 -17.58 -16.30 4.11
CA LEU A 34 -16.33 -16.35 3.32
C LEU A 34 -15.99 -17.78 3.00
N ASN A 35 -15.72 -18.05 1.72
CA ASN A 35 -15.30 -19.37 1.25
C ASN A 35 -14.14 -19.25 0.25
N TRP A 36 -13.15 -20.15 0.37
CA TRP A 36 -12.16 -20.37 -0.67
C TRP A 36 -12.66 -21.40 -1.66
N ILE A 37 -12.69 -21.04 -2.93
CA ILE A 37 -13.12 -21.95 -4.01
C ILE A 37 -12.00 -22.11 -5.06
N ASN A 38 -12.15 -23.14 -5.93
CA ASN A 38 -11.20 -23.43 -7.00
C ASN A 38 -9.74 -23.55 -6.52
N TYR A 39 -9.50 -24.43 -5.53
CA TYR A 39 -8.17 -24.64 -4.96
C TYR A 39 -7.51 -23.36 -4.41
N GLN A 40 -8.30 -22.54 -3.72
CA GLN A 40 -7.87 -21.28 -3.12
C GLN A 40 -7.45 -20.18 -4.11
N ARG A 41 -7.91 -20.27 -5.36
CA ARG A 41 -7.64 -19.20 -6.34
C ARG A 41 -8.70 -18.11 -6.38
N ASN A 42 -9.89 -18.40 -5.85
CA ASN A 42 -10.97 -17.42 -5.75
C ASN A 42 -11.45 -17.30 -4.31
N MET A 43 -11.56 -16.07 -3.83
CA MET A 43 -12.27 -15.78 -2.61
C MET A 43 -13.73 -15.48 -2.95
N GLU A 44 -14.63 -16.20 -2.33
CA GLU A 44 -16.07 -15.96 -2.40
C GLU A 44 -16.52 -15.22 -1.14
N PHE A 45 -17.21 -14.10 -1.32
CA PHE A 45 -17.93 -13.41 -0.27
C PHE A 45 -19.42 -13.53 -0.59
N LYS A 46 -20.19 -14.21 0.27
CA LYS A 46 -21.61 -14.44 0.06
C LYS A 46 -22.43 -13.74 1.14
N PHE A 47 -23.27 -12.84 0.71
CA PHE A 47 -24.23 -12.13 1.53
C PHE A 47 -25.61 -12.80 1.33
N GLU A 48 -26.08 -13.48 2.34
CA GLU A 48 -27.39 -14.13 2.33
C GLU A 48 -28.42 -13.25 3.03
N ASN A 49 -29.62 -13.17 2.45
CA ASN A 49 -30.71 -12.33 2.97
C ASN A 49 -30.31 -10.86 3.17
N ILE A 50 -29.49 -10.34 2.26
CA ILE A 50 -28.99 -8.97 2.34
C ILE A 50 -30.09 -7.92 2.14
N LEU A 51 -31.15 -8.25 1.37
CA LEU A 51 -32.28 -7.36 1.05
C LEU A 51 -31.83 -6.02 0.50
N LEU A 52 -30.83 -6.06 -0.41
CA LEU A 52 -30.24 -4.87 -0.99
C LEU A 52 -31.20 -4.23 -2.01
N PRO A 53 -31.73 -3.00 -1.76
CA PRO A 53 -32.61 -2.34 -2.70
C PRO A 53 -31.85 -1.89 -3.95
N ASP A 54 -32.57 -1.72 -5.06
CA ASP A 54 -31.99 -1.06 -6.22
C ASP A 54 -31.79 0.44 -5.96
N SER A 55 -30.87 1.06 -6.71
CA SER A 55 -30.49 2.46 -6.55
C SER A 55 -31.63 3.46 -6.87
N ASN A 56 -32.59 3.07 -7.69
CA ASN A 56 -33.74 3.92 -7.98
C ASN A 56 -34.75 3.95 -6.82
N THR A 57 -34.80 2.83 -6.05
CA THR A 57 -35.67 2.72 -4.89
C THR A 57 -35.05 3.39 -3.66
N ASN A 58 -33.78 3.12 -3.39
CA ASN A 58 -33.05 3.71 -2.24
C ASN A 58 -31.54 3.71 -2.50
N GLU A 59 -31.03 4.76 -3.10
CA GLU A 59 -29.61 4.87 -3.46
C GLU A 59 -28.69 4.72 -2.23
N PRO A 60 -28.89 5.39 -1.08
CA PRO A 60 -27.99 5.23 0.06
C PRO A 60 -27.91 3.81 0.62
N LEU A 61 -28.96 3.01 0.54
CA LEU A 61 -29.00 1.64 1.02
C LEU A 61 -28.64 0.61 -0.05
N SER A 62 -28.49 1.02 -1.32
CA SER A 62 -28.16 0.12 -2.44
C SER A 62 -26.68 -0.26 -2.49
N HIS A 63 -25.85 0.23 -1.58
CA HIS A 63 -24.42 0.04 -1.55
C HIS A 63 -23.97 -0.96 -0.51
N GLY A 64 -22.92 -1.69 -0.85
CA GLY A 64 -22.25 -2.59 0.08
C GLY A 64 -20.75 -2.63 -0.20
N PHE A 65 -19.99 -3.14 0.76
CA PHE A 65 -18.57 -3.34 0.59
C PHE A 65 -18.08 -4.57 1.37
N VAL A 66 -16.94 -5.08 0.92
CA VAL A 66 -16.11 -6.01 1.67
C VAL A 66 -14.68 -5.48 1.69
N ARG A 67 -14.00 -5.63 2.81
CA ARG A 67 -12.62 -5.22 2.99
C ARG A 67 -11.80 -6.37 3.55
N TYR A 68 -10.69 -6.64 2.90
CA TYR A 68 -9.70 -7.61 3.35
C TYR A 68 -8.29 -7.09 3.08
N ARG A 69 -7.29 -7.73 3.67
CA ARG A 69 -5.86 -7.49 3.45
C ARG A 69 -5.20 -8.78 3.02
N ILE A 70 -4.19 -8.63 2.17
CA ILE A 70 -3.32 -9.72 1.77
C ILE A 70 -1.96 -9.14 1.36
N GLN A 71 -0.87 -9.77 1.79
CA GLN A 71 0.47 -9.27 1.48
C GLN A 71 0.97 -9.81 0.14
N PRO A 72 1.72 -9.01 -0.63
CA PRO A 72 2.47 -9.51 -1.76
C PRO A 72 3.56 -10.48 -1.30
N LYS A 73 3.95 -11.39 -2.18
CA LYS A 73 5.10 -12.27 -1.95
C LYS A 73 6.40 -11.46 -1.98
N THR A 74 7.40 -11.92 -1.24
CA THR A 74 8.69 -11.25 -1.10
C THR A 74 9.61 -11.37 -2.32
N ASN A 75 9.29 -12.26 -3.25
CA ASN A 75 10.06 -12.49 -4.48
C ASN A 75 9.62 -11.62 -5.66
N LEU A 76 8.75 -10.64 -5.45
CA LEU A 76 8.37 -9.69 -6.48
C LEU A 76 9.47 -8.66 -6.71
N SER A 77 9.63 -8.26 -7.97
CA SER A 77 10.62 -7.27 -8.41
C SER A 77 9.96 -5.93 -8.72
N ALA A 78 10.77 -4.88 -8.75
CA ALA A 78 10.31 -3.58 -9.23
C ALA A 78 9.80 -3.68 -10.67
N GLY A 79 8.64 -3.09 -10.93
CA GLY A 79 7.94 -3.19 -12.22
C GLY A 79 6.89 -4.30 -12.27
N ASP A 80 6.95 -5.29 -11.38
CA ASP A 80 5.88 -6.28 -11.27
C ASP A 80 4.55 -5.59 -10.93
N SER A 81 3.47 -6.14 -11.43
CA SER A 81 2.14 -5.60 -11.17
C SER A 81 1.19 -6.67 -10.64
N ILE A 82 0.39 -6.28 -9.67
CA ILE A 82 -0.71 -7.09 -9.14
C ILE A 82 -2.00 -6.47 -9.67
N THR A 83 -2.85 -7.28 -10.27
CA THR A 83 -4.18 -6.87 -10.75
C THR A 83 -5.26 -7.48 -9.88
N ASN A 84 -6.34 -6.74 -9.68
CA ASN A 84 -7.49 -7.21 -8.95
C ASN A 84 -8.78 -6.74 -9.60
N PHE A 85 -9.75 -7.64 -9.70
CA PHE A 85 -11.13 -7.36 -10.12
C PHE A 85 -12.07 -8.34 -9.42
N ALA A 86 -13.36 -8.13 -9.50
CA ALA A 86 -14.35 -9.03 -8.95
C ALA A 86 -15.52 -9.22 -9.92
N ALA A 87 -16.17 -10.38 -9.82
CA ALA A 87 -17.45 -10.66 -10.45
C ALA A 87 -18.53 -10.64 -9.35
N ILE A 88 -19.52 -9.77 -9.51
CA ILE A 88 -20.60 -9.57 -8.53
C ILE A 88 -21.89 -10.13 -9.12
N TYR A 89 -22.46 -11.11 -8.43
CA TYR A 89 -23.72 -11.75 -8.79
C TYR A 89 -24.82 -11.24 -7.87
N PHE A 90 -25.91 -10.80 -8.45
CA PHE A 90 -27.13 -10.43 -7.72
C PHE A 90 -28.17 -11.53 -7.99
N ASP A 91 -28.48 -12.32 -6.96
CA ASP A 91 -29.35 -13.48 -7.04
C ASP A 91 -28.92 -14.46 -8.14
N PHE A 92 -29.72 -14.65 -9.17
CA PHE A 92 -29.46 -15.56 -10.29
C PHE A 92 -29.06 -14.85 -11.58
N ASN A 93 -28.78 -13.53 -11.50
CA ASN A 93 -28.41 -12.74 -12.67
C ASN A 93 -26.97 -13.02 -13.12
N GLU A 94 -26.67 -12.67 -14.35
CA GLU A 94 -25.29 -12.63 -14.87
C GLU A 94 -24.43 -11.68 -14.04
N PRO A 95 -23.13 -11.99 -13.88
CA PRO A 95 -22.28 -11.19 -13.05
C PRO A 95 -21.97 -9.81 -13.64
N VAL A 96 -21.96 -8.82 -12.79
CA VAL A 96 -21.37 -7.52 -13.09
C VAL A 96 -19.87 -7.60 -12.76
N ILE A 97 -19.03 -7.37 -13.78
CA ILE A 97 -17.57 -7.38 -13.61
C ILE A 97 -17.11 -5.96 -13.22
N THR A 98 -16.36 -5.86 -12.15
CA THR A 98 -15.77 -4.57 -11.75
C THR A 98 -14.64 -4.14 -12.68
N ASN A 99 -14.27 -2.87 -12.63
CA ASN A 99 -13.01 -2.42 -13.23
C ASN A 99 -11.82 -3.17 -12.63
N THR A 100 -10.75 -3.32 -13.41
CA THR A 100 -9.51 -3.92 -12.95
C THR A 100 -8.63 -2.86 -12.27
N ALA A 101 -8.38 -3.02 -10.99
CA ALA A 101 -7.38 -2.25 -10.28
C ALA A 101 -5.98 -2.85 -10.54
N LYS A 102 -4.97 -1.99 -10.70
CA LYS A 102 -3.58 -2.39 -10.91
C LYS A 102 -2.67 -1.71 -9.90
N THR A 103 -1.91 -2.50 -9.15
CA THR A 103 -0.85 -2.03 -8.24
C THR A 103 0.50 -2.41 -8.82
N ILE A 104 1.43 -1.48 -8.92
CA ILE A 104 2.79 -1.70 -9.42
C ILE A 104 3.73 -1.75 -8.22
N ILE A 105 4.58 -2.76 -8.18
CA ILE A 105 5.65 -2.86 -7.19
C ILE A 105 6.75 -1.88 -7.59
N ILE A 106 7.05 -0.95 -6.70
CA ILE A 106 8.16 -0.02 -6.86
C ILE A 106 9.21 -0.32 -5.78
N LEU A 107 10.47 -0.24 -6.13
CA LEU A 107 11.50 -0.17 -5.10
C LEU A 107 11.35 1.17 -4.38
N PRO A 108 11.38 1.18 -3.04
CA PRO A 108 11.50 2.46 -2.36
C PRO A 108 12.77 3.13 -2.89
N THR A 109 12.61 4.27 -3.54
CA THR A 109 13.71 5.17 -3.82
C THR A 109 14.13 5.79 -2.49
N GLY A 110 14.58 4.96 -1.57
CA GLY A 110 15.30 5.43 -0.41
C GLY A 110 16.51 6.18 -0.95
N ILE A 111 16.73 7.40 -0.49
CA ILE A 111 18.06 7.97 -0.53
C ILE A 111 18.97 6.84 -0.04
N PRO A 112 19.94 6.37 -0.87
CA PRO A 112 20.87 5.37 -0.37
C PRO A 112 21.36 5.95 0.95
N SER A 113 21.08 5.25 2.06
CA SER A 113 21.80 5.55 3.30
C SER A 113 23.26 5.46 2.89
N ALA A 114 23.86 6.62 2.66
CA ALA A 114 25.30 6.68 2.59
C ALA A 114 25.71 5.86 3.80
N SER A 115 26.42 4.76 3.56
CA SER A 115 26.90 3.89 4.64
C SER A 115 27.72 4.81 5.53
N ALA A 116 27.06 5.44 6.48
CA ALA A 116 27.72 6.24 7.48
C ALA A 116 28.55 5.21 8.26
N LYS A 117 29.78 5.05 7.86
CA LYS A 117 30.78 4.40 8.72
C LYS A 117 30.60 5.06 10.06
N GLN A 118 30.18 4.27 11.04
CA GLN A 118 29.73 4.63 12.37
C GLN A 118 30.51 5.81 13.00
N GLY A 119 30.10 7.01 12.72
CA GLY A 119 30.47 8.19 13.44
C GLY A 119 29.19 8.93 13.81
N LYS A 120 28.89 9.11 15.07
CA LYS A 120 27.78 9.97 15.48
C LYS A 120 28.16 11.39 15.11
N LEU A 121 27.46 11.97 14.11
CA LEU A 121 27.59 13.38 13.79
C LEU A 121 26.87 14.21 14.86
N PHE A 122 27.58 15.12 15.49
CA PHE A 122 27.03 16.05 16.46
C PHE A 122 27.01 17.46 15.88
N VAL A 123 25.86 18.10 15.92
CA VAL A 123 25.68 19.49 15.49
C VAL A 123 25.11 20.27 16.68
N TYR A 124 25.85 21.25 17.16
CA TYR A 124 25.46 22.06 18.33
C TYR A 124 26.00 23.48 18.26
N PRO A 125 25.33 24.46 18.89
CA PRO A 125 24.00 24.33 19.50
C PRO A 125 22.92 24.10 18.46
N ASN A 126 21.80 23.50 18.89
CA ASN A 126 20.59 23.39 18.09
C ASN A 126 19.39 23.70 19.02
N PRO A 127 18.68 24.82 18.85
CA PRO A 127 18.84 25.84 17.79
C PRO A 127 20.15 26.62 17.83
N ALA A 128 20.60 27.09 16.67
CA ALA A 128 21.78 27.90 16.51
C ALA A 128 21.41 29.36 16.18
N GLU A 129 22.14 30.34 16.74
CA GLU A 129 21.96 31.75 16.41
C GLU A 129 23.04 32.27 15.45
N ASN A 130 24.32 32.15 15.81
CA ASN A 130 25.43 32.75 15.05
C ASN A 130 26.42 31.75 14.51
N SER A 131 26.54 30.56 15.10
CA SER A 131 27.48 29.54 14.70
C SER A 131 27.00 28.14 15.06
N ILE A 132 27.47 27.15 14.31
CA ILE A 132 27.28 25.73 14.62
C ILE A 132 28.64 25.05 14.68
N ASN A 133 28.77 24.13 15.61
CA ASN A 133 29.91 23.21 15.67
C ASN A 133 29.45 21.85 15.14
N ILE A 134 30.26 21.26 14.30
CA ILE A 134 30.02 19.93 13.72
C ILE A 134 31.19 19.05 14.14
N SER A 135 30.90 17.94 14.80
CA SER A 135 31.91 16.98 15.27
C SER A 135 31.47 15.52 15.06
N GLY A 136 32.38 14.59 15.23
CA GLY A 136 32.09 13.16 15.09
C GLY A 136 32.11 12.63 13.66
N PHE A 137 32.49 13.43 12.68
CA PHE A 137 32.67 12.97 11.30
C PHE A 137 34.09 12.47 11.03
N GLN A 138 34.21 11.54 10.10
CA GLN A 138 35.48 11.05 9.61
C GLN A 138 35.68 11.50 8.16
N LEU A 139 36.89 11.89 7.82
CA LEU A 139 37.24 12.24 6.44
C LEU A 139 37.50 10.94 5.66
N GLU A 140 36.72 10.68 4.62
CA GLU A 140 36.98 9.57 3.72
C GLU A 140 38.03 10.00 2.68
N ASN A 141 39.15 9.28 2.62
CA ASN A 141 40.32 9.66 1.79
C ASN A 141 40.81 11.09 2.06
N GLY A 142 40.71 11.57 3.31
CA GLY A 142 41.16 12.91 3.69
C GLY A 142 40.24 14.04 3.22
N LYS A 143 39.03 13.76 2.75
CA LYS A 143 38.09 14.76 2.26
C LYS A 143 36.69 14.55 2.80
N ALA A 144 36.00 15.63 3.07
CA ALA A 144 34.54 15.64 3.34
C ALA A 144 33.90 16.84 2.66
N GLN A 145 32.67 16.70 2.23
CA GLN A 145 31.86 17.79 1.69
C GLN A 145 30.76 18.14 2.68
N LEU A 146 30.73 19.39 3.10
CA LEU A 146 29.69 19.96 3.92
C LEU A 146 28.75 20.79 3.06
N ARG A 147 27.46 20.46 3.05
CA ARG A 147 26.42 21.23 2.38
C ARG A 147 25.33 21.59 3.36
N LEU A 148 24.94 22.85 3.39
CA LEU A 148 23.81 23.36 4.15
C LEU A 148 22.72 23.80 3.18
N THR A 149 21.52 23.28 3.35
CA THR A 149 20.36 23.62 2.53
C THR A 149 19.24 24.13 3.41
N ASP A 150 18.37 24.98 2.87
CA ASP A 150 17.09 25.31 3.54
C ASP A 150 16.09 24.15 3.45
N ILE A 151 14.92 24.36 4.05
CA ILE A 151 13.84 23.34 4.06
C ILE A 151 13.28 23.03 2.67
N TYR A 152 13.56 23.86 1.65
CA TYR A 152 13.14 23.67 0.27
C TYR A 152 14.25 23.04 -0.58
N GLY A 153 15.40 22.70 0.03
CA GLY A 153 16.55 22.10 -0.67
C GLY A 153 17.46 23.11 -1.38
N LYS A 154 17.25 24.42 -1.23
CA LYS A 154 18.11 25.45 -1.80
C LYS A 154 19.43 25.48 -1.05
N LEU A 155 20.54 25.41 -1.80
CA LEU A 155 21.89 25.48 -1.24
C LEU A 155 22.13 26.83 -0.61
N ILE A 156 22.49 26.86 0.69
CA ILE A 156 22.86 28.06 1.45
C ILE A 156 24.38 28.15 1.56
N PHE A 157 25.04 27.03 1.80
CA PHE A 157 26.49 26.97 2.02
C PHE A 157 27.05 25.64 1.58
N GLU A 158 28.26 25.67 1.01
CA GLU A 158 29.01 24.47 0.64
C GLU A 158 30.50 24.66 0.93
N LYS A 159 31.14 23.65 1.50
CA LYS A 159 32.57 23.62 1.77
C LYS A 159 33.12 22.21 1.65
N ILE A 160 34.26 22.11 0.98
CA ILE A 160 35.07 20.90 0.96
C ILE A 160 36.09 21.02 2.09
N LEU A 161 36.09 20.05 2.98
CA LEU A 161 37.04 19.91 4.07
C LEU A 161 38.14 18.94 3.57
N VAL A 162 39.39 19.31 3.73
CA VAL A 162 40.55 18.47 3.42
C VAL A 162 41.42 18.41 4.67
N ASN A 163 42.08 17.26 4.87
CA ASN A 163 43.06 17.10 5.96
C ASN A 163 44.41 17.65 5.53
#